data_6f29492a98f65472fc8a738f11c22b0f
#
_entry.id   6f29492a98f65472fc8a738f11c22b0f
#
_cell.length_a   1.000
_cell.length_b   1.000
_cell.length_c   1.000
_cell.angle_alpha   90.00
_cell.angle_beta   90.00
_cell.angle_gamma   90.00
#
_symmetry.space_group_name_H-M   'P 1'
#
loop_
_entity.id
_entity.type
_entity.pdbx_description
1 polymer ?
#
loop_
_entity_poly.entity_id
_entity_poly.type
_entity_poly.pdbx_seq_one_letter_code
_entity_poly.pdbx_strand_id
1 'polypeptide(L)'
;PWIRALPLALPSAGYFTLRNFTRADMILTGARSPACGHVSLHKSEVTGGICRMRDAPEVDVPARGAVRFMPESYHLMCEGARPVLKPGAVVPVTLIFKDGRRLTAAFAVRNAAGR
;
A
#
# COMPACT_ATOMS: atom_id res chain seq x y z
N PRO A 1 6.73 -2.61 7.06
CA PRO A 1 5.42 -2.31 6.44
C PRO A 1 4.28 -2.36 7.46
N TRP A 2 3.34 -1.48 7.29
CA TRP A 2 2.21 -1.41 8.21
C TRP A 2 0.95 -0.88 7.53
N ILE A 3 -0.20 -1.21 8.13
CA ILE A 3 -1.51 -0.76 7.68
C ILE A 3 -2.14 0.02 8.83
N ARG A 4 -2.68 1.19 8.53
CA ARG A 4 -3.43 2.00 9.50
C ARG A 4 -4.89 1.54 9.49
N ALA A 5 -5.30 0.83 10.53
CA ALA A 5 -6.69 0.42 10.68
C ALA A 5 -7.53 1.61 11.12
N LEU A 6 -8.59 1.89 10.38
CA LEU A 6 -9.57 2.93 10.69
C LEU A 6 -10.89 2.28 11.11
N PRO A 7 -11.70 2.97 11.94
CA PRO A 7 -12.96 2.41 12.40
C PRO A 7 -13.98 2.28 11.27
N LEU A 8 -14.89 1.32 11.41
CA LEU A 8 -16.01 1.07 10.53
C LEU A 8 -15.56 0.72 9.10
N ALA A 9 -16.31 1.19 8.10
CA ALA A 9 -16.09 0.90 6.70
C ALA A 9 -15.11 1.86 6.01
N LEU A 10 -14.36 2.66 6.77
CA LEU A 10 -13.39 3.58 6.18
C LEU A 10 -12.22 2.81 5.56
N PRO A 11 -11.75 3.21 4.37
CA PRO A 11 -10.60 2.59 3.76
C PRO A 11 -9.35 2.72 4.63
N SER A 12 -8.54 1.66 4.68
CA SER A 12 -7.32 1.62 5.47
C SER A 12 -6.10 1.74 4.56
N ALA A 13 -5.18 2.64 4.91
CA ALA A 13 -3.99 2.88 4.10
C ALA A 13 -2.84 1.98 4.55
N GLY A 14 -2.09 1.46 3.57
CA GLY A 14 -0.90 0.65 3.81
C GLY A 14 0.36 1.38 3.36
N TYR A 15 1.43 1.25 4.15
CA TYR A 15 2.69 1.95 3.95
C TYR A 15 3.87 0.99 4.03
N PHE A 16 4.86 1.20 3.16
CA PHE A 16 6.07 0.39 3.13
C PHE A 16 7.13 1.05 2.24
N THR A 17 8.33 0.51 2.26
CA THR A 17 9.38 0.88 1.32
C THR A 17 9.64 -0.31 0.41
N LEU A 18 9.56 -0.10 -0.90
CA LEU A 18 9.85 -1.11 -1.90
C LEU A 18 11.18 -0.81 -2.55
N ARG A 19 12.13 -1.73 -2.44
CA ARG A 19 13.47 -1.61 -3.02
C ARG A 19 13.62 -2.57 -4.19
N ASN A 20 14.17 -2.07 -5.29
CA ASN A 20 14.45 -2.86 -6.48
C ASN A 20 15.97 -3.10 -6.59
N PHE A 21 16.39 -4.32 -6.30
CA PHE A 21 17.81 -4.70 -6.37
C PHE A 21 18.22 -5.21 -7.76
N THR A 22 17.31 -5.22 -8.72
CA THR A 22 17.56 -5.71 -10.06
C THR A 22 18.12 -4.61 -10.96
N ARG A 23 18.59 -4.99 -12.15
CA ARG A 23 19.12 -4.07 -13.15
C ARG A 23 18.07 -3.50 -14.08
N ALA A 24 16.81 -3.90 -13.91
CA ALA A 24 15.70 -3.45 -14.73
C ALA A 24 14.65 -2.76 -13.87
N ASP A 25 14.01 -1.75 -14.42
CA ASP A 25 12.86 -1.11 -13.75
C ASP A 25 11.75 -2.14 -13.56
N MET A 26 11.04 -2.04 -12.45
CA MET A 26 9.87 -2.86 -12.17
C MET A 26 8.64 -1.95 -12.04
N ILE A 27 7.49 -2.46 -12.46
CA ILE A 27 6.24 -1.71 -12.39
C ILE A 27 5.30 -2.45 -11.47
N LEU A 28 4.93 -1.79 -10.37
CA LEU A 28 3.93 -2.29 -9.43
C LEU A 28 2.55 -1.95 -9.98
N THR A 29 1.69 -2.96 -10.18
CA THR A 29 0.36 -2.78 -10.78
C THR A 29 -0.79 -3.07 -9.83
N GLY A 30 -0.53 -3.67 -8.68
CA GLY A 30 -1.59 -3.97 -7.74
C GLY A 30 -1.11 -4.68 -6.50
N ALA A 31 -2.05 -5.00 -5.66
CA ALA A 31 -1.80 -5.75 -4.44
C ALA A 31 -3.05 -6.51 -4.02
N ARG A 32 -2.87 -7.53 -3.17
CA ARG A 32 -3.95 -8.33 -2.60
C ARG A 32 -3.66 -8.65 -1.14
N SER A 33 -4.70 -8.76 -0.36
CA SER A 33 -4.61 -9.27 1.00
C SER A 33 -5.92 -9.96 1.37
N PRO A 34 -5.88 -11.10 2.09
CA PRO A 34 -7.08 -11.72 2.63
C PRO A 34 -7.77 -10.87 3.69
N ALA A 35 -7.08 -9.87 4.23
CA ALA A 35 -7.65 -8.91 5.20
C ALA A 35 -8.50 -7.82 4.54
N CYS A 36 -8.49 -7.72 3.21
CA CYS A 36 -9.17 -6.66 2.46
C CYS A 36 -10.06 -7.26 1.39
N GLY A 37 -11.21 -6.65 1.15
CA GLY A 37 -12.05 -7.01 0.02
C GLY A 37 -11.43 -6.60 -1.31
N HIS A 38 -10.73 -5.46 -1.33
CA HIS A 38 -10.03 -4.93 -2.49
C HIS A 38 -8.85 -4.08 -2.04
N VAL A 39 -7.74 -4.18 -2.75
CA VAL A 39 -6.57 -3.32 -2.51
C VAL A 39 -6.22 -2.60 -3.81
N SER A 40 -6.09 -1.30 -3.74
CA SER A 40 -5.71 -0.45 -4.87
C SER A 40 -4.49 0.41 -4.53
N LEU A 41 -3.84 0.94 -5.57
CA LEU A 41 -2.71 1.84 -5.44
C LEU A 41 -3.20 3.28 -5.61
N HIS A 42 -2.85 4.15 -4.69
CA HIS A 42 -3.22 5.55 -4.71
C HIS A 42 -2.01 6.44 -4.48
N LYS A 43 -2.15 7.70 -4.87
CA LYS A 43 -1.17 8.74 -4.59
C LYS A 43 -1.90 9.98 -4.07
N SER A 44 -1.37 10.56 -2.99
CA SER A 44 -1.83 11.85 -2.50
C SER A 44 -1.11 12.97 -3.25
N GLU A 45 -1.86 13.96 -3.72
CA GLU A 45 -1.32 15.16 -4.37
C GLU A 45 -1.84 16.40 -3.67
N VAL A 46 -0.95 17.36 -3.45
CA VAL A 46 -1.31 18.68 -2.90
C VAL A 46 -1.15 19.71 -3.99
N THR A 47 -2.27 20.35 -4.36
CA THR A 47 -2.29 21.42 -5.37
C THR A 47 -3.12 22.57 -4.83
N GLY A 48 -2.52 23.75 -4.77
CA GLY A 48 -3.21 24.95 -4.28
C GLY A 48 -3.73 24.82 -2.84
N GLY A 49 -3.02 24.09 -1.98
CA GLY A 49 -3.41 23.86 -0.60
C GLY A 49 -4.48 22.78 -0.41
N ILE A 50 -4.90 22.12 -1.48
CA ILE A 50 -5.90 21.04 -1.44
C ILE A 50 -5.19 19.70 -1.64
N CYS A 51 -5.41 18.78 -0.70
CA CYS A 51 -4.93 17.41 -0.81
C CYS A 51 -5.98 16.55 -1.51
N ARG A 52 -5.58 15.90 -2.61
CA ARG A 52 -6.44 14.99 -3.36
C ARG A 52 -5.79 13.63 -3.47
N MET A 53 -6.60 12.58 -3.40
CA MET A 53 -6.17 11.22 -3.69
C MET A 53 -6.48 10.88 -5.12
N ARG A 54 -5.52 10.26 -5.82
CA ARG A 54 -5.69 9.79 -7.19
C ARG A 54 -5.32 8.33 -7.28
N ASP A 55 -5.99 7.61 -8.19
CA ASP A 55 -5.57 6.26 -8.55
C ASP A 55 -4.17 6.31 -9.15
N ALA A 56 -3.34 5.37 -8.76
CA ALA A 56 -2.01 5.18 -9.32
C ALA A 56 -1.93 3.74 -9.87
N PRO A 57 -2.51 3.47 -11.04
CA PRO A 57 -2.62 2.11 -11.55
C PRO A 57 -1.28 1.44 -11.83
N GLU A 58 -0.25 2.23 -12.03
CA GLU A 58 1.11 1.73 -12.20
C GLU A 58 2.07 2.63 -11.39
N VAL A 59 2.99 2.01 -10.68
CA VAL A 59 4.04 2.71 -9.93
C VAL A 59 5.39 2.17 -10.36
N ASP A 60 6.21 3.03 -10.96
CA ASP A 60 7.55 2.65 -11.40
C ASP A 60 8.49 2.54 -10.20
N VAL A 61 9.20 1.42 -10.12
CA VAL A 61 10.27 1.21 -9.15
C VAL A 61 11.57 1.11 -9.94
N PRO A 62 12.38 2.18 -10.00
CA PRO A 62 13.55 2.20 -10.86
C PRO A 62 14.58 1.15 -10.46
N ALA A 63 15.33 0.69 -11.46
CA ALA A 63 16.43 -0.24 -11.26
C ALA A 63 17.35 0.27 -10.16
N ARG A 64 17.67 -0.60 -9.17
CA ARG A 64 18.52 -0.29 -8.02
C ARG A 64 18.03 0.88 -7.15
N GLY A 65 16.77 1.29 -7.35
CA GLY A 65 16.14 2.36 -6.62
C GLY A 65 15.12 1.85 -5.61
N ALA A 66 14.38 2.79 -5.06
CA ALA A 66 13.33 2.51 -4.10
C ALA A 66 12.17 3.48 -4.26
N VAL A 67 10.98 3.02 -3.87
CA VAL A 67 9.79 3.87 -3.76
C VAL A 67 9.26 3.73 -2.34
N ARG A 68 8.99 4.85 -1.70
CA ARG A 68 8.39 4.87 -0.38
C ARG A 68 6.88 5.08 -0.48
N PHE A 69 6.14 4.15 0.09
CA PHE A 69 4.71 4.31 0.34
C PHE A 69 4.57 4.83 1.77
N MET A 70 4.22 6.08 1.90
CA MET A 70 4.18 6.79 3.18
C MET A 70 3.02 7.80 3.19
N PRO A 71 2.58 8.26 4.37
CA PRO A 71 1.53 9.29 4.43
C PRO A 71 1.86 10.49 3.53
N GLU A 72 0.83 11.02 2.87
CA GLU A 72 0.92 12.15 1.93
C GLU A 72 1.67 11.85 0.62
N SER A 73 1.94 10.58 0.33
CA SER A 73 2.60 10.13 -0.89
C SER A 73 1.82 8.93 -1.47
N TYR A 74 2.53 7.96 -2.06
CA TYR A 74 1.90 6.71 -2.47
C TYR A 74 1.40 5.93 -1.26
N HIS A 75 0.29 5.22 -1.43
CA HIS A 75 -0.22 4.32 -0.40
C HIS A 75 -1.06 3.21 -1.03
N LEU A 76 -1.12 2.07 -0.35
CA LEU A 76 -2.10 1.04 -0.64
C LEU A 76 -3.40 1.45 0.03
N MET A 77 -4.52 1.22 -0.65
CA MET A 77 -5.83 1.47 -0.07
C MET A 77 -6.56 0.14 0.07
N CYS A 78 -6.77 -0.28 1.32
CA CYS A 78 -7.52 -1.48 1.67
C CYS A 78 -8.99 -1.13 1.85
N GLU A 79 -9.83 -1.60 0.97
CA GLU A 79 -11.28 -1.41 1.03
C GLU A 79 -11.95 -2.70 1.46
N GLY A 80 -13.08 -2.60 2.15
CA GLY A 80 -13.77 -3.76 2.65
C GLY A 80 -12.94 -4.53 3.67
N ALA A 81 -12.35 -3.82 4.65
CA ALA A 81 -11.53 -4.41 5.69
C ALA A 81 -12.29 -5.49 6.45
N ARG A 82 -11.67 -6.66 6.61
CA ARG A 82 -12.24 -7.77 7.36
C ARG A 82 -11.90 -7.64 8.85
N PRO A 83 -12.64 -8.34 9.74
CA PRO A 83 -12.40 -8.25 11.19
C PRO A 83 -10.98 -8.57 11.64
N VAL A 84 -10.22 -9.32 10.84
CA VAL A 84 -8.81 -9.62 11.14
C VAL A 84 -7.92 -8.38 11.03
N LEU A 85 -8.35 -7.33 10.33
CA LEU A 85 -7.60 -6.08 10.21
C LEU A 85 -7.85 -5.21 11.45
N LYS A 86 -7.17 -5.54 12.53
CA LYS A 86 -7.26 -4.84 13.81
C LYS A 86 -5.88 -4.53 14.35
N PRO A 87 -5.71 -3.45 15.12
CA PRO A 87 -4.42 -3.10 15.71
C PRO A 87 -3.81 -4.28 16.49
N GLY A 88 -2.52 -4.50 16.29
CA GLY A 88 -1.78 -5.60 16.90
C GLY A 88 -1.74 -6.86 16.04
N ALA A 89 -2.57 -6.97 15.01
CA ALA A 89 -2.51 -8.09 14.08
C ALA A 89 -1.38 -7.93 13.08
N VAL A 90 -1.02 -9.03 12.42
CA VAL A 90 -0.10 -9.06 11.28
C VAL A 90 -0.83 -9.76 10.14
N VAL A 91 -0.88 -9.12 8.99
CA VAL A 91 -1.60 -9.65 7.83
C VAL A 91 -0.69 -9.72 6.61
N PRO A 92 -0.84 -10.75 5.76
CA PRO A 92 -0.05 -10.83 4.54
C PRO A 92 -0.60 -9.88 3.48
N VAL A 93 0.30 -9.23 2.75
CA VAL A 93 -0.05 -8.43 1.59
C VAL A 93 0.84 -8.89 0.44
N THR A 94 0.23 -9.22 -0.69
CA THR A 94 0.94 -9.63 -1.90
C THR A 94 0.97 -8.48 -2.88
N LEU A 95 2.18 -8.03 -3.22
CA LEU A 95 2.41 -7.03 -4.25
C LEU A 95 2.49 -7.73 -5.61
N ILE A 96 1.86 -7.15 -6.63
CA ILE A 96 1.77 -7.72 -7.97
C ILE A 96 2.43 -6.77 -8.95
N PHE A 97 3.38 -7.30 -9.75
CA PHE A 97 4.13 -6.54 -10.73
C PHE A 97 3.65 -6.84 -12.16
N LYS A 98 3.89 -5.92 -13.06
CA LYS A 98 3.42 -6.00 -14.45
C LYS A 98 3.97 -7.24 -15.19
N ASP A 99 5.16 -7.70 -14.84
CA ASP A 99 5.78 -8.89 -15.44
C ASP A 99 5.23 -10.20 -14.87
N GLY A 100 4.27 -10.15 -13.95
CA GLY A 100 3.69 -11.32 -13.30
C GLY A 100 4.36 -11.73 -11.99
N ARG A 101 5.47 -11.12 -11.63
CA ARG A 101 6.13 -11.39 -10.34
C ARG A 101 5.24 -10.95 -9.18
N ARG A 102 5.36 -11.65 -8.07
CA ARG A 102 4.62 -11.37 -6.84
C ARG A 102 5.57 -11.38 -5.66
N LEU A 103 5.31 -10.50 -4.71
CA LEU A 103 6.06 -10.41 -3.46
C LEU A 103 5.07 -10.31 -2.30
N THR A 104 5.12 -11.28 -1.39
CA THR A 104 4.27 -11.26 -0.20
C THR A 104 5.09 -10.82 1.01
N ALA A 105 4.56 -9.87 1.77
CA ALA A 105 5.18 -9.38 2.98
C ALA A 105 4.16 -9.34 4.12
N ALA A 106 4.65 -9.46 5.35
CA ALA A 106 3.84 -9.32 6.55
C ALA A 106 3.72 -7.84 6.92
N PHE A 107 2.50 -7.34 7.01
CA PHE A 107 2.21 -5.96 7.39
C PHE A 107 1.67 -5.93 8.81
N ALA A 108 2.28 -5.13 9.66
CA ALA A 108 1.76 -4.87 10.99
C ALA A 108 0.54 -3.97 10.90
N VAL A 109 -0.51 -4.29 11.63
CA VAL A 109 -1.71 -3.44 11.69
C VAL A 109 -1.59 -2.53 12.90
N ARG A 110 -1.71 -1.22 12.67
CA ARG A 110 -1.62 -0.18 13.69
C ARG A 110 -2.91 0.60 13.75
N ASN A 111 -3.14 1.30 14.86
CA ASN A 111 -4.34 2.14 15.03
C ASN A 111 -4.24 3.44 14.22
N ALA A 112 -5.26 4.29 14.30
CA ALA A 112 -5.31 5.55 13.56
C ALA A 112 -4.14 6.49 13.90
N ALA A 113 -3.55 6.36 15.08
CA ALA A 113 -2.39 7.13 15.49
C ALA A 113 -1.05 6.52 15.02
N GLY A 114 -1.08 5.37 14.32
CA GLY A 114 0.12 4.70 13.83
C GLY A 114 0.81 3.82 14.88
N ARG A 115 0.09 3.37 15.86
CA ARG A 115 0.62 2.57 16.97
C ARG A 115 0.04 1.17 17.03
#